data_0d3265ee4fa9e3a1c6c4a3204c599a0e
#
_entry.id   0d3265ee4fa9e3a1c6c4a3204c599a0e
#
_cell.length_a   1.000
_cell.length_b   1.000
_cell.length_c   1.000
_cell.angle_alpha   90.00
_cell.angle_beta   90.00
_cell.angle_gamma   90.00
#
_symmetry.space_group_name_H-M   'P 1'
#
loop_
_entity.id
_entity.type
_entity.pdbx_description
1 polymer ?
#
loop_
_entity_poly.entity_id
_entity_poly.type
_entity_poly.pdbx_seq_one_letter_code
_entity_poly.pdbx_strand_id
1 'polypeptide(L)'
;MKEKRSKKLLAVLLAFTVVICTVAGCSANNSDEQSQTSETTTETTTKPTTTEDLDTTFKENKTQKVYPGLSKDSEGDYPYKLATYTSYYRSSDETRTANLKTAVSKLNNIKIPNDAVFSFNQTVGKRTVTAGYKTAKVINGGEFVDGLGGGVCQVSSTLFECVLRANVEIVYRTYHSLEIGYVPLGGDATVQWNSKDFKFKNNLGCDVRIKMTCENGKLTCSLYGKEDVRVDGVKIDITKKGDEYILTRTVNGKQNYRTVSRYKKPKPSTTKATTTEKDDKKASKKDSNDKTDTTKKKTEG
;
A
#
# COMPACT_ATOMS: atom_id res chain seq x y z
N MET A 1 -42.44 -30.24 32.12
CA MET A 1 -42.47 -31.32 31.13
C MET A 1 -41.15 -31.31 30.40
N LYS A 2 -40.35 -32.35 30.61
CA LYS A 2 -39.02 -32.56 30.06
C LYS A 2 -39.13 -33.26 28.73
N GLU A 3 -38.58 -32.73 27.67
CA GLU A 3 -38.43 -33.48 26.43
C GLU A 3 -36.95 -33.59 26.04
N LYS A 4 -36.46 -34.82 26.12
CA LYS A 4 -35.17 -35.28 25.69
C LYS A 4 -35.16 -35.35 24.17
N ARG A 5 -34.18 -34.71 23.51
CA ARG A 5 -33.83 -35.04 22.10
C ARG A 5 -32.49 -35.74 22.01
N SER A 6 -32.62 -36.94 21.49
CA SER A 6 -31.65 -37.99 21.29
C SER A 6 -30.51 -37.60 20.34
N LYS A 7 -29.29 -37.94 20.74
CA LYS A 7 -28.09 -37.96 19.89
C LYS A 7 -28.17 -39.14 18.92
N LYS A 8 -28.07 -38.87 17.63
CA LYS A 8 -27.76 -39.93 16.64
C LYS A 8 -26.33 -39.71 16.15
N LEU A 9 -25.48 -40.59 16.63
CA LEU A 9 -24.12 -40.82 16.16
C LEU A 9 -24.20 -41.62 14.86
N LEU A 10 -23.73 -41.10 13.74
CA LEU A 10 -23.56 -41.87 12.51
C LEU A 10 -22.07 -42.03 12.24
N ALA A 11 -21.59 -43.24 12.49
CA ALA A 11 -20.23 -43.68 12.15
C ALA A 11 -20.23 -44.12 10.67
N VAL A 12 -19.36 -43.50 9.86
CA VAL A 12 -19.07 -43.97 8.50
C VAL A 12 -17.68 -44.59 8.51
N LEU A 13 -17.67 -45.91 8.33
CA LEU A 13 -16.45 -46.68 8.07
C LEU A 13 -16.00 -46.41 6.63
N LEU A 14 -14.75 -45.95 6.43
CA LEU A 14 -14.12 -45.94 5.12
C LEU A 14 -13.13 -47.09 5.03
N ALA A 15 -13.39 -48.00 4.11
CA ALA A 15 -12.53 -49.11 3.75
C ALA A 15 -11.40 -48.61 2.84
N PHE A 16 -10.16 -48.92 3.23
CA PHE A 16 -8.95 -48.76 2.40
C PHE A 16 -8.85 -49.94 1.42
N THR A 17 -8.81 -49.67 0.12
CA THR A 17 -8.32 -50.60 -0.88
C THR A 17 -6.96 -50.14 -1.41
N VAL A 18 -5.95 -50.90 -1.06
CA VAL A 18 -4.58 -50.81 -1.60
C VAL A 18 -4.56 -51.58 -2.92
N VAL A 19 -4.24 -50.93 -4.02
CA VAL A 19 -3.90 -51.59 -5.29
C VAL A 19 -2.40 -51.50 -5.50
N ILE A 20 -1.74 -52.64 -5.38
CA ILE A 20 -0.36 -52.88 -5.76
C ILE A 20 -0.35 -53.29 -7.21
N CYS A 21 0.28 -52.51 -8.08
CA CYS A 21 0.68 -52.95 -9.43
C CYS A 21 2.18 -53.11 -9.51
N THR A 22 2.65 -54.33 -9.48
CA THR A 22 3.96 -54.77 -9.89
C THR A 22 3.96 -54.97 -11.42
N VAL A 23 4.89 -54.37 -12.13
CA VAL A 23 5.28 -54.81 -13.47
C VAL A 23 6.80 -54.83 -13.53
N ALA A 24 7.27 -56.01 -13.82
CA ALA A 24 8.68 -56.34 -14.09
C ALA A 24 8.98 -56.27 -15.58
N GLY A 25 10.20 -55.89 -15.92
CA GLY A 25 10.93 -56.68 -16.89
C GLY A 25 11.40 -56.02 -18.19
N CYS A 26 12.72 -56.18 -18.35
CA CYS A 26 13.55 -56.37 -19.57
C CYS A 26 13.97 -55.14 -20.35
N SER A 27 15.22 -54.79 -20.28
CA SER A 27 16.49 -55.31 -20.86
C SER A 27 16.68 -54.98 -22.35
N ALA A 28 17.67 -54.22 -22.72
CA ALA A 28 18.88 -54.58 -23.45
C ALA A 28 19.53 -53.39 -24.18
N ASN A 29 20.78 -53.19 -23.84
CA ASN A 29 22.04 -53.10 -24.61
C ASN A 29 22.39 -51.92 -25.52
N ASN A 30 23.56 -51.42 -25.15
CA ASN A 30 24.80 -51.08 -25.91
C ASN A 30 24.82 -49.73 -26.63
N SER A 31 25.91 -48.99 -26.61
CA SER A 31 27.35 -49.20 -26.46
C SER A 31 28.10 -47.87 -26.26
N ASP A 32 29.20 -47.95 -25.47
CA ASP A 32 30.50 -47.30 -25.60
C ASP A 32 30.66 -45.83 -26.01
N GLU A 33 31.28 -44.97 -25.21
CA GLU A 33 32.71 -44.70 -25.27
C GLU A 33 33.23 -43.85 -24.10
N GLN A 34 34.47 -44.14 -23.71
CA GLN A 34 35.30 -43.65 -22.62
C GLN A 34 35.68 -42.19 -22.72
N SER A 35 35.87 -41.50 -21.61
CA SER A 35 37.16 -40.87 -21.27
C SER A 35 37.20 -40.31 -19.84
N GLN A 36 38.05 -40.91 -19.09
CA GLN A 36 38.98 -40.57 -17.98
C GLN A 36 38.88 -39.23 -17.23
N THR A 37 38.78 -39.42 -15.89
CA THR A 37 39.59 -38.92 -14.77
C THR A 37 39.81 -37.45 -14.55
N SER A 38 39.39 -36.99 -13.38
CA SER A 38 40.30 -36.64 -12.26
C SER A 38 39.51 -36.34 -10.99
N GLU A 39 39.81 -37.09 -9.92
CA GLU A 39 39.44 -36.81 -8.52
C GLU A 39 40.11 -35.53 -8.07
N THR A 40 39.32 -34.62 -7.50
CA THR A 40 39.87 -33.62 -6.57
C THR A 40 38.93 -33.56 -5.41
N THR A 41 39.38 -34.14 -4.33
CA THR A 41 38.86 -34.03 -2.96
C THR A 41 38.87 -32.56 -2.56
N THR A 42 37.71 -31.96 -2.35
CA THR A 42 37.63 -30.64 -1.70
C THR A 42 36.75 -30.77 -0.46
N GLU A 43 37.36 -30.47 0.65
CA GLU A 43 36.79 -30.47 1.99
C GLU A 43 35.52 -29.57 2.04
N THR A 44 34.44 -30.14 2.54
CA THR A 44 33.21 -29.43 2.81
C THR A 44 33.35 -28.63 4.09
N THR A 45 33.77 -27.38 3.99
CA THR A 45 33.64 -26.39 5.07
C THR A 45 32.18 -25.99 5.12
N THR A 46 31.46 -26.45 6.10
CA THR A 46 30.10 -26.01 6.43
C THR A 46 30.13 -24.55 6.86
N LYS A 47 29.83 -23.66 5.94
CA LYS A 47 29.54 -22.26 6.21
C LYS A 47 28.14 -22.18 6.87
N PRO A 48 27.97 -21.40 7.96
CA PRO A 48 26.66 -21.28 8.61
C PRO A 48 25.65 -20.69 7.61
N THR A 49 24.52 -21.37 7.49
CA THR A 49 23.36 -20.96 6.70
C THR A 49 22.92 -19.56 7.13
N THR A 50 23.27 -18.59 6.32
CA THR A 50 22.75 -17.24 6.41
C THR A 50 21.24 -17.33 6.22
N THR A 51 20.50 -16.87 7.20
CA THR A 51 19.05 -16.65 7.13
C THR A 51 18.80 -15.89 5.83
N GLU A 52 18.23 -16.57 4.83
CA GLU A 52 17.80 -15.91 3.61
C GLU A 52 16.86 -14.78 3.98
N ASP A 53 17.27 -13.57 3.62
CA ASP A 53 16.45 -12.37 3.68
C ASP A 53 15.19 -12.66 2.86
N LEU A 54 14.08 -12.90 3.57
CA LEU A 54 12.73 -12.83 3.02
C LEU A 54 12.42 -11.34 2.77
N ASP A 55 13.25 -10.68 1.96
CA ASP A 55 12.86 -9.48 1.26
C ASP A 55 11.89 -9.94 0.17
N THR A 56 10.60 -9.96 0.52
CA THR A 56 9.54 -10.19 -0.44
C THR A 56 9.38 -8.97 -1.34
N THR A 57 10.41 -8.64 -2.11
CA THR A 57 10.23 -8.11 -3.46
C THR A 57 9.69 -9.27 -4.28
N PHE A 58 8.40 -9.55 -4.08
CA PHE A 58 7.71 -10.56 -4.86
C PHE A 58 7.91 -10.25 -6.34
N LYS A 59 8.69 -11.08 -7.04
CA LYS A 59 8.58 -11.18 -8.48
C LYS A 59 7.11 -11.44 -8.78
N GLU A 60 6.48 -10.48 -9.43
CA GLU A 60 5.09 -10.56 -9.83
C GLU A 60 4.84 -11.92 -10.48
N ASN A 61 4.13 -12.80 -9.80
CA ASN A 61 3.73 -14.07 -10.37
C ASN A 61 2.69 -13.76 -11.46
N LYS A 62 3.11 -13.70 -12.72
CA LYS A 62 2.30 -13.32 -13.88
C LYS A 62 1.06 -14.19 -14.08
N THR A 63 0.95 -15.29 -13.33
CA THR A 63 -0.19 -16.22 -13.37
C THR A 63 -1.32 -15.87 -12.41
N GLN A 64 -1.14 -14.92 -11.48
CA GLN A 64 -2.23 -14.51 -10.60
C GLN A 64 -3.24 -13.66 -11.39
N LYS A 65 -4.42 -14.22 -11.59
CA LYS A 65 -5.54 -13.54 -12.25
C LYS A 65 -5.99 -12.35 -11.41
N VAL A 66 -5.49 -11.17 -11.76
CA VAL A 66 -6.03 -9.93 -11.21
C VAL A 66 -7.41 -9.74 -11.84
N TYR A 67 -8.43 -9.57 -11.02
CA TYR A 67 -9.78 -9.33 -11.50
C TYR A 67 -9.89 -7.89 -12.01
N PRO A 68 -9.90 -7.63 -13.33
CA PRO A 68 -10.24 -6.32 -13.86
C PRO A 68 -11.72 -6.07 -13.59
N GLY A 69 -12.05 -4.91 -13.02
CA GLY A 69 -13.44 -4.50 -12.89
C GLY A 69 -14.18 -5.08 -11.70
N LEU A 70 -13.57 -5.05 -10.50
CA LEU A 70 -14.31 -5.25 -9.25
C LEU A 70 -15.48 -4.28 -9.21
N SER A 71 -16.71 -4.82 -9.11
CA SER A 71 -17.93 -4.02 -9.10
C SER A 71 -18.18 -3.40 -7.74
N LYS A 72 -18.85 -2.25 -7.73
CA LYS A 72 -19.44 -1.72 -6.50
C LYS A 72 -20.67 -2.54 -6.16
N ASP A 73 -20.77 -2.90 -4.88
CA ASP A 73 -21.95 -3.54 -4.30
C ASP A 73 -22.35 -2.74 -3.06
N SER A 74 -23.29 -1.82 -3.24
CA SER A 74 -23.85 -1.01 -2.17
C SER A 74 -25.04 -1.68 -1.47
N GLU A 75 -25.66 -2.68 -2.11
CA GLU A 75 -26.91 -3.33 -1.68
C GLU A 75 -26.68 -4.67 -0.98
N GLY A 76 -25.54 -5.33 -1.26
CA GLY A 76 -25.21 -6.58 -0.61
C GLY A 76 -25.05 -6.45 0.91
N ASP A 77 -25.53 -7.46 1.63
CA ASP A 77 -25.38 -7.52 3.08
C ASP A 77 -23.96 -7.96 3.47
N TYR A 78 -23.27 -7.10 4.18
CA TYR A 78 -21.93 -7.32 4.75
C TYR A 78 -21.95 -6.86 6.21
N PRO A 79 -22.60 -7.62 7.11
CA PRO A 79 -22.86 -7.17 8.47
C PRO A 79 -21.61 -7.17 9.37
N TYR A 80 -20.59 -7.95 9.02
CA TYR A 80 -19.46 -8.17 9.90
C TYR A 80 -18.28 -7.25 9.56
N LYS A 81 -18.00 -6.30 10.45
CA LYS A 81 -16.79 -5.47 10.34
C LYS A 81 -15.57 -6.29 10.76
N LEU A 82 -14.72 -6.64 9.80
CA LEU A 82 -13.54 -7.47 10.02
C LEU A 82 -12.35 -6.67 10.55
N ALA A 83 -12.14 -5.48 10.02
CA ALA A 83 -11.09 -4.56 10.48
C ALA A 83 -11.41 -3.12 10.10
N THR A 84 -10.72 -2.19 10.74
CA THR A 84 -10.76 -0.76 10.41
C THR A 84 -9.42 -0.10 10.69
N TYR A 85 -9.10 0.93 9.92
CA TYR A 85 -7.96 1.81 10.17
C TYR A 85 -8.27 3.23 9.74
N THR A 86 -7.76 4.21 10.49
CA THR A 86 -7.94 5.65 10.22
C THR A 86 -6.59 6.34 10.17
N SER A 87 -6.33 7.06 9.09
CA SER A 87 -5.24 8.03 8.99
C SER A 87 -5.79 9.45 8.94
N TYR A 88 -4.93 10.44 9.23
CA TYR A 88 -5.34 11.83 9.34
C TYR A 88 -4.71 12.66 8.24
N TYR A 89 -5.42 13.68 7.78
CA TYR A 89 -4.93 14.64 6.78
C TYR A 89 -5.35 16.06 7.15
N ARG A 90 -4.62 17.05 6.62
CA ARG A 90 -4.96 18.47 6.83
C ARG A 90 -6.09 18.85 5.86
N SER A 91 -7.29 19.08 6.39
CA SER A 91 -8.48 19.40 5.59
C SER A 91 -8.41 20.77 4.89
N SER A 92 -7.57 21.70 5.38
CA SER A 92 -7.33 23.00 4.75
C SER A 92 -6.53 22.91 3.43
N ASP A 93 -5.90 21.78 3.12
CA ASP A 93 -5.33 21.52 1.77
C ASP A 93 -6.45 20.99 0.87
N GLU A 94 -7.14 21.90 0.21
CA GLU A 94 -8.32 21.60 -0.60
C GLU A 94 -8.02 20.71 -1.80
N THR A 95 -6.89 20.95 -2.50
CA THR A 95 -6.52 20.17 -3.67
C THR A 95 -6.17 18.73 -3.30
N ARG A 96 -5.42 18.54 -2.23
CA ARG A 96 -5.12 17.23 -1.68
C ARG A 96 -6.38 16.54 -1.17
N THR A 97 -7.25 17.25 -0.46
CA THR A 97 -8.53 16.73 0.03
C THR A 97 -9.42 16.26 -1.11
N ALA A 98 -9.51 17.02 -2.22
CA ALA A 98 -10.22 16.61 -3.42
C ALA A 98 -9.66 15.32 -4.03
N ASN A 99 -8.32 15.18 -4.09
CA ASN A 99 -7.67 13.97 -4.58
C ASN A 99 -7.99 12.74 -3.70
N LEU A 100 -7.96 12.90 -2.36
CA LEU A 100 -8.34 11.86 -1.41
C LEU A 100 -9.79 11.41 -1.66
N LYS A 101 -10.72 12.36 -1.72
CA LYS A 101 -12.15 12.08 -1.99
C LYS A 101 -12.35 11.38 -3.34
N THR A 102 -11.65 11.81 -4.40
CA THR A 102 -11.71 11.18 -5.72
C THR A 102 -11.23 9.72 -5.66
N ALA A 103 -10.11 9.44 -5.01
CA ALA A 103 -9.63 8.06 -4.87
C ALA A 103 -10.57 7.20 -3.99
N VAL A 104 -11.06 7.76 -2.88
CA VAL A 104 -12.03 7.10 -1.99
C VAL A 104 -13.31 6.75 -2.72
N SER A 105 -13.85 7.65 -3.55
CA SER A 105 -15.08 7.38 -4.32
C SER A 105 -14.94 6.19 -5.28
N LYS A 106 -13.72 5.88 -5.74
CA LYS A 106 -13.44 4.71 -6.58
C LYS A 106 -13.40 3.41 -5.78
N LEU A 107 -12.98 3.47 -4.51
CA LEU A 107 -12.78 2.32 -3.63
C LEU A 107 -14.00 2.01 -2.77
N ASN A 108 -14.79 3.03 -2.42
CA ASN A 108 -15.92 2.84 -1.53
C ASN A 108 -16.97 1.89 -2.14
N ASN A 109 -17.40 0.92 -1.36
CA ASN A 109 -18.32 -0.17 -1.73
C ASN A 109 -17.79 -1.15 -2.79
N ILE A 110 -16.48 -1.23 -3.00
CA ILE A 110 -15.91 -2.28 -3.86
C ILE A 110 -16.07 -3.64 -3.19
N LYS A 111 -16.72 -4.56 -3.90
CA LYS A 111 -16.82 -5.99 -3.56
C LYS A 111 -15.56 -6.71 -4.06
N ILE A 112 -14.99 -7.54 -3.20
CA ILE A 112 -13.87 -8.42 -3.53
C ILE A 112 -14.31 -9.85 -3.23
N PRO A 113 -14.58 -10.66 -4.25
CA PRO A 113 -14.94 -12.05 -4.08
C PRO A 113 -13.87 -12.84 -3.32
N ASN A 114 -14.29 -13.95 -2.69
CA ASN A 114 -13.32 -14.86 -2.09
C ASN A 114 -12.30 -15.33 -3.15
N ASP A 115 -11.04 -15.48 -2.76
CA ASP A 115 -9.89 -15.82 -3.60
C ASP A 115 -9.52 -14.82 -4.71
N ALA A 116 -10.27 -13.71 -4.84
CA ALA A 116 -9.94 -12.66 -5.80
C ALA A 116 -8.73 -11.83 -5.36
N VAL A 117 -7.90 -11.45 -6.33
CA VAL A 117 -6.79 -10.50 -6.12
C VAL A 117 -7.27 -9.08 -6.45
N PHE A 118 -7.17 -8.20 -5.46
CA PHE A 118 -7.40 -6.78 -5.62
C PHE A 118 -6.13 -6.08 -6.12
N SER A 119 -6.29 -5.10 -7.03
CA SER A 119 -5.26 -4.15 -7.46
C SER A 119 -5.72 -2.73 -7.25
N PHE A 120 -4.97 -1.95 -6.50
CA PHE A 120 -5.29 -0.55 -6.25
C PHE A 120 -5.29 0.27 -7.55
N ASN A 121 -4.25 0.09 -8.38
CA ASN A 121 -4.15 0.85 -9.62
C ASN A 121 -5.26 0.52 -10.61
N GLN A 122 -5.64 -0.74 -10.74
CA GLN A 122 -6.74 -1.12 -11.64
C GLN A 122 -8.09 -0.60 -11.16
N THR A 123 -8.32 -0.59 -9.83
CA THR A 123 -9.58 -0.12 -9.24
C THR A 123 -9.69 1.40 -9.28
N VAL A 124 -8.64 2.12 -8.91
CA VAL A 124 -8.64 3.60 -8.83
C VAL A 124 -8.40 4.25 -10.19
N GLY A 125 -7.69 3.58 -11.08
CA GLY A 125 -7.36 4.05 -12.41
C GLY A 125 -6.19 5.05 -12.45
N LYS A 126 -5.83 5.48 -13.67
CA LYS A 126 -4.81 6.51 -13.90
C LYS A 126 -5.25 7.86 -13.32
N ARG A 127 -4.33 8.57 -12.67
CA ARG A 127 -4.57 9.90 -12.08
C ARG A 127 -4.42 10.93 -13.20
N THR A 128 -5.55 11.40 -13.72
CA THR A 128 -5.62 12.41 -14.79
C THR A 128 -6.54 13.55 -14.37
N VAL A 129 -6.42 14.70 -15.04
CA VAL A 129 -7.33 15.84 -14.83
C VAL A 129 -8.77 15.43 -15.17
N THR A 130 -8.97 14.69 -16.26
CA THR A 130 -10.28 14.19 -16.69
C THR A 130 -10.90 13.19 -15.71
N ALA A 131 -10.08 12.49 -14.91
CA ALA A 131 -10.55 11.64 -13.81
C ALA A 131 -10.82 12.43 -12.51
N GLY A 132 -10.72 13.76 -12.52
CA GLY A 132 -11.03 14.66 -11.41
C GLY A 132 -9.85 14.89 -10.44
N TYR A 133 -8.62 14.46 -10.79
CA TYR A 133 -7.45 14.72 -9.96
C TYR A 133 -6.88 16.10 -10.17
N LYS A 134 -6.39 16.72 -9.10
CA LYS A 134 -5.77 18.04 -9.04
C LYS A 134 -4.27 17.91 -8.74
N THR A 135 -3.51 18.94 -9.10
CA THR A 135 -2.10 19.06 -8.73
C THR A 135 -1.98 19.31 -7.23
N ALA A 136 -1.14 18.54 -6.55
CA ALA A 136 -0.77 18.69 -5.15
C ALA A 136 0.61 18.06 -4.94
N LYS A 137 1.20 18.17 -3.72
CA LYS A 137 2.52 17.59 -3.44
C LYS A 137 2.53 16.07 -3.55
N VAL A 138 3.46 15.55 -4.38
CA VAL A 138 3.79 14.13 -4.55
C VAL A 138 5.27 13.89 -4.25
N ILE A 139 5.65 12.65 -3.96
CA ILE A 139 7.05 12.24 -3.85
C ILE A 139 7.49 11.70 -5.22
N ASN A 140 8.49 12.34 -5.83
CA ASN A 140 9.10 11.88 -7.08
C ASN A 140 10.62 12.04 -7.00
N GLY A 141 11.35 10.99 -7.36
CA GLY A 141 12.83 11.01 -7.33
C GLY A 141 13.47 11.28 -5.96
N GLY A 142 12.73 11.12 -4.85
CA GLY A 142 13.21 11.44 -3.49
C GLY A 142 13.03 12.91 -3.11
N GLU A 143 12.13 13.62 -3.76
CA GLU A 143 11.79 15.02 -3.48
C GLU A 143 10.27 15.21 -3.47
N PHE A 144 9.80 16.26 -2.77
CA PHE A 144 8.41 16.69 -2.83
C PHE A 144 8.25 17.68 -3.99
N VAL A 145 7.52 17.27 -5.01
CA VAL A 145 7.23 18.07 -6.21
C VAL A 145 5.73 18.23 -6.41
N ASP A 146 5.33 19.17 -7.24
CA ASP A 146 3.94 19.28 -7.65
C ASP A 146 3.61 18.24 -8.73
N GLY A 147 2.50 17.54 -8.54
CA GLY A 147 2.07 16.47 -9.45
C GLY A 147 0.60 16.10 -9.26
N LEU A 148 0.01 15.50 -10.29
CA LEU A 148 -1.40 15.07 -10.24
C LEU A 148 -1.61 13.95 -9.23
N GLY A 149 -2.69 14.05 -8.45
CA GLY A 149 -3.11 13.02 -7.53
C GLY A 149 -2.31 13.00 -6.22
N GLY A 150 -1.66 14.11 -5.83
CA GLY A 150 -1.02 14.20 -4.51
C GLY A 150 -2.02 13.88 -3.40
N GLY A 151 -1.66 12.92 -2.54
CA GLY A 151 -2.52 12.37 -1.49
C GLY A 151 -2.98 10.92 -1.74
N VAL A 152 -3.05 10.44 -2.98
CA VAL A 152 -3.56 9.09 -3.31
C VAL A 152 -2.78 7.97 -2.61
N CYS A 153 -1.48 8.12 -2.39
CA CYS A 153 -0.69 7.16 -1.60
C CYS A 153 -1.11 7.07 -0.12
N GLN A 154 -1.74 8.10 0.44
CA GLN A 154 -2.35 8.00 1.76
C GLN A 154 -3.56 7.07 1.74
N VAL A 155 -4.35 7.08 0.66
CA VAL A 155 -5.50 6.18 0.50
C VAL A 155 -5.05 4.72 0.41
N SER A 156 -4.00 4.43 -0.39
CA SER A 156 -3.46 3.06 -0.49
C SER A 156 -2.81 2.59 0.82
N SER A 157 -2.12 3.46 1.54
CA SER A 157 -1.53 3.11 2.84
C SER A 157 -2.59 2.87 3.91
N THR A 158 -3.67 3.66 3.93
CA THR A 158 -4.79 3.45 4.85
C THR A 158 -5.50 2.12 4.58
N LEU A 159 -5.65 1.76 3.30
CA LEU A 159 -6.19 0.46 2.89
C LEU A 159 -5.24 -0.69 3.29
N PHE A 160 -3.93 -0.54 3.07
CA PHE A 160 -2.93 -1.53 3.48
C PHE A 160 -2.98 -1.81 4.98
N GLU A 161 -3.00 -0.77 5.81
CA GLU A 161 -3.12 -0.88 7.26
C GLU A 161 -4.44 -1.56 7.71
N CYS A 162 -5.53 -1.32 6.98
CA CYS A 162 -6.81 -1.97 7.25
C CYS A 162 -6.77 -3.47 6.94
N VAL A 163 -6.30 -3.87 5.75
CA VAL A 163 -6.27 -5.28 5.34
C VAL A 163 -5.22 -6.09 6.09
N LEU A 164 -4.14 -5.46 6.57
CA LEU A 164 -3.20 -6.10 7.49
C LEU A 164 -3.91 -6.59 8.77
N ARG A 165 -4.78 -5.74 9.35
CA ARG A 165 -5.55 -6.04 10.58
C ARG A 165 -6.63 -7.08 10.37
N ALA A 166 -7.13 -7.21 9.14
CA ALA A 166 -8.06 -8.27 8.75
C ALA A 166 -7.37 -9.61 8.43
N ASN A 167 -6.06 -9.71 8.59
CA ASN A 167 -5.26 -10.89 8.23
C ASN A 167 -5.37 -11.30 6.75
N VAL A 168 -5.61 -10.35 5.86
CA VAL A 168 -5.65 -10.58 4.42
C VAL A 168 -4.25 -10.85 3.87
N GLU A 169 -4.12 -11.69 2.86
CA GLU A 169 -2.86 -12.02 2.18
C GLU A 169 -2.37 -10.83 1.35
N ILE A 170 -1.19 -10.29 1.69
CA ILE A 170 -0.57 -9.19 0.94
C ILE A 170 0.21 -9.79 -0.23
N VAL A 171 -0.20 -9.46 -1.46
CA VAL A 171 0.40 -9.97 -2.70
C VAL A 171 1.53 -9.07 -3.18
N TYR A 172 1.36 -7.75 -3.12
CA TYR A 172 2.38 -6.79 -3.56
C TYR A 172 2.25 -5.47 -2.83
N ARG A 173 3.34 -4.98 -2.31
CA ARG A 173 3.44 -3.69 -1.61
C ARG A 173 4.81 -3.08 -1.82
N THR A 174 4.86 -1.77 -2.08
CA THR A 174 6.10 -0.98 -2.13
C THR A 174 6.00 0.16 -1.12
N TYR A 175 7.08 0.45 -0.40
CA TYR A 175 7.20 1.60 0.50
C TYR A 175 7.61 2.87 -0.25
N HIS A 176 7.41 4.05 0.39
CA HIS A 176 7.86 5.33 -0.16
C HIS A 176 9.38 5.48 -0.09
N SER A 177 9.94 6.29 -0.98
CA SER A 177 11.36 6.61 -0.95
C SER A 177 11.74 7.60 0.16
N LEU A 178 10.78 8.40 0.64
CA LEU A 178 10.92 9.36 1.74
C LEU A 178 9.99 8.99 2.89
N GLU A 179 10.34 9.43 4.09
CA GLU A 179 9.47 9.33 5.25
C GLU A 179 8.16 10.08 5.02
N ILE A 180 7.05 9.47 5.44
CA ILE A 180 5.70 10.04 5.40
C ILE A 180 5.10 10.02 6.80
N GLY A 181 4.19 10.95 7.09
CA GLY A 181 3.69 11.16 8.45
C GLY A 181 2.23 10.76 8.69
N TYR A 182 1.53 10.15 7.73
CA TYR A 182 0.11 9.80 7.87
C TYR A 182 -0.16 8.35 8.31
N VAL A 183 0.85 7.50 8.29
CA VAL A 183 0.89 6.15 8.91
C VAL A 183 2.24 5.96 9.58
N PRO A 184 2.40 4.99 10.49
CA PRO A 184 3.71 4.65 11.05
C PRO A 184 4.71 4.29 9.95
N LEU A 185 5.99 4.69 10.14
CA LEU A 185 7.06 4.33 9.21
C LEU A 185 7.18 2.80 9.13
N GLY A 186 7.17 2.26 7.90
CA GLY A 186 7.07 0.81 7.66
C GLY A 186 5.67 0.32 7.37
N GLY A 187 4.62 1.06 7.75
CA GLY A 187 3.21 0.74 7.51
C GLY A 187 2.58 1.40 6.29
N ASP A 188 3.38 1.89 5.36
CA ASP A 188 2.93 2.57 4.16
C ASP A 188 2.86 1.65 2.93
N ALA A 189 2.07 2.04 1.94
CA ALA A 189 2.01 1.41 0.63
C ALA A 189 1.93 2.50 -0.45
N THR A 190 3.03 2.71 -1.18
CA THR A 190 3.08 3.70 -2.27
C THR A 190 2.53 3.11 -3.57
N VAL A 191 1.84 3.94 -4.33
CA VAL A 191 1.29 3.58 -5.64
C VAL A 191 1.66 4.62 -6.69
N GLN A 192 2.00 4.13 -7.88
CA GLN A 192 2.30 4.95 -9.04
C GLN A 192 1.80 4.20 -10.29
N TRP A 193 1.07 4.89 -11.17
CA TRP A 193 0.56 4.25 -12.37
C TRP A 193 1.68 3.62 -13.20
N ASN A 194 1.48 2.40 -13.65
CA ASN A 194 2.39 1.55 -14.44
C ASN A 194 3.72 1.14 -13.77
N SER A 195 4.00 1.53 -12.52
CA SER A 195 5.28 1.20 -11.89
C SER A 195 5.19 0.64 -10.48
N LYS A 196 4.26 1.11 -9.66
CA LYS A 196 4.08 0.66 -8.27
C LYS A 196 2.60 0.47 -7.98
N ASP A 197 2.24 -0.70 -7.47
CA ASP A 197 0.87 -1.02 -7.12
C ASP A 197 0.77 -1.46 -5.66
N PHE A 198 -0.43 -1.55 -5.14
CA PHE A 198 -0.75 -2.26 -3.93
C PHE A 198 -1.78 -3.35 -4.26
N LYS A 199 -1.40 -4.61 -3.99
CA LYS A 199 -2.23 -5.77 -4.30
C LYS A 199 -2.38 -6.66 -3.06
N PHE A 200 -3.57 -7.20 -2.87
CA PHE A 200 -3.83 -8.22 -1.86
C PHE A 200 -4.84 -9.25 -2.38
N LYS A 201 -4.81 -10.45 -1.83
CA LYS A 201 -5.76 -11.52 -2.15
C LYS A 201 -6.77 -11.65 -1.00
N ASN A 202 -8.05 -11.67 -1.31
CA ASN A 202 -9.06 -12.00 -0.32
C ASN A 202 -9.04 -13.51 -0.05
N ASN A 203 -8.34 -13.93 0.98
CA ASN A 203 -8.17 -15.31 1.43
C ASN A 203 -9.01 -15.63 2.68
N LEU A 204 -10.10 -14.90 2.91
CA LEU A 204 -10.85 -14.99 4.16
C LEU A 204 -11.97 -16.02 4.16
N GLY A 205 -12.25 -16.68 3.03
CA GLY A 205 -13.30 -17.69 2.91
C GLY A 205 -14.67 -17.15 2.53
N CYS A 206 -14.87 -15.82 2.52
CA CYS A 206 -16.12 -15.19 2.09
C CYS A 206 -15.85 -13.93 1.25
N ASP A 207 -16.87 -13.43 0.57
CA ASP A 207 -16.81 -12.14 -0.10
C ASP A 207 -16.65 -11.01 0.91
N VAL A 208 -15.80 -10.04 0.59
CA VAL A 208 -15.61 -8.84 1.43
C VAL A 208 -15.92 -7.57 0.66
N ARG A 209 -16.23 -6.51 1.41
CA ARG A 209 -16.49 -5.16 0.88
C ARG A 209 -15.62 -4.13 1.55
N ILE A 210 -14.95 -3.30 0.74
CA ILE A 210 -14.24 -2.12 1.22
C ILE A 210 -15.27 -1.01 1.46
N LYS A 211 -15.24 -0.38 2.64
CA LYS A 211 -15.94 0.87 2.93
C LYS A 211 -14.92 1.93 3.33
N MET A 212 -14.89 3.03 2.57
CA MET A 212 -13.98 4.14 2.85
C MET A 212 -14.73 5.46 2.97
N THR A 213 -14.28 6.29 3.91
CA THR A 213 -14.76 7.67 4.11
C THR A 213 -13.60 8.64 4.19
N CYS A 214 -13.81 9.88 3.72
CA CYS A 214 -12.82 10.96 3.74
C CYS A 214 -13.52 12.25 4.16
N GLU A 215 -13.56 12.51 5.47
CA GLU A 215 -14.34 13.58 6.08
C GLU A 215 -13.61 14.16 7.30
N ASN A 216 -13.73 15.47 7.51
CA ASN A 216 -13.26 16.15 8.71
C ASN A 216 -11.80 15.84 9.09
N GLY A 217 -10.89 15.79 8.10
CA GLY A 217 -9.48 15.47 8.30
C GLY A 217 -9.18 14.00 8.62
N LYS A 218 -10.19 13.11 8.55
CA LYS A 218 -10.08 11.67 8.80
C LYS A 218 -10.30 10.90 7.50
N LEU A 219 -9.40 9.99 7.20
CA LEU A 219 -9.51 9.02 6.12
C LEU A 219 -9.63 7.63 6.77
N THR A 220 -10.82 7.05 6.70
CA THR A 220 -11.09 5.75 7.33
C THR A 220 -11.36 4.69 6.29
N CYS A 221 -10.71 3.54 6.45
CA CYS A 221 -10.99 2.32 5.72
C CYS A 221 -11.54 1.27 6.67
N SER A 222 -12.61 0.60 6.30
CA SER A 222 -13.15 -0.57 6.98
C SER A 222 -13.38 -1.69 5.98
N LEU A 223 -13.02 -2.90 6.37
CA LEU A 223 -13.30 -4.12 5.61
C LEU A 223 -14.48 -4.84 6.27
N TYR A 224 -15.47 -5.18 5.47
CA TYR A 224 -16.66 -5.91 5.91
C TYR A 224 -16.76 -7.24 5.19
N GLY A 225 -17.16 -8.30 5.90
CA GLY A 225 -17.41 -9.63 5.36
C GLY A 225 -18.89 -9.97 5.31
N LYS A 226 -19.25 -10.88 4.41
CA LYS A 226 -20.57 -11.53 4.41
C LYS A 226 -20.74 -12.46 5.60
N GLU A 227 -19.65 -13.02 6.09
CA GLU A 227 -19.58 -13.92 7.23
C GLU A 227 -18.65 -13.37 8.30
N ASP A 228 -18.79 -13.82 9.54
CA ASP A 228 -17.91 -13.47 10.64
C ASP A 228 -16.61 -14.30 10.58
N VAL A 229 -15.68 -13.82 9.77
CA VAL A 229 -14.35 -14.42 9.60
C VAL A 229 -13.26 -13.59 10.29
N ARG A 230 -13.64 -12.89 11.36
CA ARG A 230 -12.66 -12.14 12.17
C ARG A 230 -11.63 -13.09 12.74
N VAL A 231 -10.38 -12.66 12.69
CA VAL A 231 -9.25 -13.41 13.24
C VAL A 231 -8.78 -12.72 14.51
N ASP A 232 -8.90 -13.40 15.64
CA ASP A 232 -8.40 -12.91 16.92
C ASP A 232 -6.87 -13.03 17.01
N GLY A 233 -6.28 -12.22 17.88
CA GLY A 233 -4.83 -12.27 18.14
C GLY A 233 -3.95 -11.75 17.01
N VAL A 234 -4.49 -10.99 16.06
CA VAL A 234 -3.70 -10.28 15.05
C VAL A 234 -2.95 -9.14 15.72
N LYS A 235 -1.62 -9.17 15.66
CA LYS A 235 -0.74 -8.10 16.12
C LYS A 235 0.13 -7.61 14.97
N ILE A 236 0.33 -6.30 14.91
CA ILE A 236 1.21 -5.65 13.94
C ILE A 236 2.23 -4.87 14.72
N ASP A 237 3.48 -5.24 14.56
CA ASP A 237 4.62 -4.63 15.22
C ASP A 237 5.56 -4.03 14.18
N ILE A 238 6.14 -2.88 14.47
CA ILE A 238 7.16 -2.26 13.65
C ILE A 238 8.39 -2.03 14.50
N THR A 239 9.50 -2.66 14.12
CA THR A 239 10.79 -2.53 14.78
C THR A 239 11.75 -1.76 13.90
N LYS A 240 12.42 -0.75 14.45
CA LYS A 240 13.51 -0.05 13.77
C LYS A 240 14.84 -0.73 14.06
N LYS A 241 15.58 -1.12 13.00
CA LYS A 241 16.93 -1.67 13.10
C LYS A 241 17.85 -0.92 12.12
N GLY A 242 18.69 -0.05 12.66
CA GLY A 242 19.47 0.87 11.80
C GLY A 242 18.57 1.80 11.01
N ASP A 243 18.66 1.76 9.69
CA ASP A 243 17.81 2.49 8.72
C ASP A 243 16.58 1.69 8.26
N GLU A 244 16.43 0.46 8.74
CA GLU A 244 15.33 -0.42 8.39
C GLU A 244 14.15 -0.28 9.37
N TYR A 245 12.95 -0.25 8.81
CA TYR A 245 11.68 -0.38 9.53
C TYR A 245 11.07 -1.73 9.15
N ILE A 246 11.09 -2.66 10.08
CA ILE A 246 10.65 -4.05 9.90
C ILE A 246 9.22 -4.15 10.45
N LEU A 247 8.24 -4.29 9.55
CA LEU A 247 6.86 -4.57 9.92
C LEU A 247 6.64 -6.07 9.95
N THR A 248 6.10 -6.57 11.06
CA THR A 248 5.69 -7.97 11.21
C THR A 248 4.22 -8.03 11.60
N ARG A 249 3.51 -9.01 11.03
CA ARG A 249 2.19 -9.40 11.49
C ARG A 249 2.27 -10.78 12.10
N THR A 250 1.75 -10.93 13.32
CA THR A 250 1.57 -12.22 13.98
C THR A 250 0.10 -12.50 14.22
N VAL A 251 -0.27 -13.75 14.17
CA VAL A 251 -1.60 -14.26 14.53
C VAL A 251 -1.40 -15.34 15.59
N ASN A 252 -1.98 -15.13 16.77
CA ASN A 252 -1.79 -16.04 17.93
C ASN A 252 -0.30 -16.35 18.20
N GLY A 253 0.56 -15.32 18.11
CA GLY A 253 2.00 -15.42 18.33
C GLY A 253 2.81 -15.97 17.15
N LYS A 254 2.18 -16.49 16.10
CA LYS A 254 2.90 -17.01 14.91
C LYS A 254 2.98 -15.92 13.83
N GLN A 255 4.20 -15.60 13.39
CA GLN A 255 4.43 -14.66 12.30
C GLN A 255 3.92 -15.23 10.97
N ASN A 256 3.11 -14.45 10.24
CA ASN A 256 2.59 -14.82 8.93
C ASN A 256 2.79 -13.75 7.84
N TYR A 257 3.32 -12.58 8.20
CA TYR A 257 3.74 -11.57 7.26
C TYR A 257 4.92 -10.77 7.81
N ARG A 258 5.86 -10.42 6.95
CA ARG A 258 7.01 -9.56 7.27
C ARG A 258 7.36 -8.73 6.05
N THR A 259 7.69 -7.47 6.24
CA THR A 259 8.21 -6.58 5.19
C THR A 259 9.19 -5.57 5.78
N VAL A 260 10.10 -5.09 4.96
CA VAL A 260 11.12 -4.11 5.35
C VAL A 260 10.95 -2.84 4.51
N SER A 261 11.13 -1.69 5.14
CA SER A 261 11.10 -0.37 4.49
C SER A 261 12.36 0.39 4.85
N ARG A 262 12.93 1.11 3.88
CA ARG A 262 14.08 2.00 4.05
C ARG A 262 13.75 3.34 3.41
N TYR A 263 13.90 4.42 4.16
CA TYR A 263 13.58 5.77 3.69
C TYR A 263 14.86 6.57 3.51
N LYS A 264 14.93 7.29 2.40
CA LYS A 264 16.01 8.25 2.16
C LYS A 264 15.72 9.54 2.92
N LYS A 265 16.76 10.23 3.35
CA LYS A 265 16.61 11.62 3.82
C LYS A 265 16.22 12.50 2.63
N PRO A 266 15.33 13.49 2.81
CA PRO A 266 15.05 14.47 1.77
C PRO A 266 16.34 15.14 1.32
N LYS A 267 16.53 15.33 0.02
CA LYS A 267 17.60 16.16 -0.47
C LYS A 267 17.40 17.60 0.02
N PRO A 268 18.46 18.34 0.39
CA PRO A 268 18.32 19.75 0.72
C PRO A 268 17.67 20.46 -0.47
N SER A 269 16.61 21.25 -0.19
CA SER A 269 15.96 22.06 -1.20
C SER A 269 16.98 23.08 -1.75
N THR A 270 17.37 22.92 -3.01
CA THR A 270 18.12 23.95 -3.73
C THR A 270 17.15 25.02 -4.24
N THR A 271 16.45 25.66 -3.33
CA THR A 271 15.78 26.92 -3.65
C THR A 271 16.90 27.96 -3.80
N LYS A 272 17.35 28.20 -5.04
CA LYS A 272 18.09 29.42 -5.35
C LYS A 272 17.21 30.59 -4.93
N ALA A 273 17.59 31.26 -3.85
CA ALA A 273 17.07 32.56 -3.53
C ALA A 273 17.46 33.44 -4.72
N THR A 274 16.52 33.81 -5.56
CA THR A 274 16.68 34.85 -6.53
C THR A 274 16.72 36.14 -5.71
N THR A 275 17.90 36.53 -5.32
CA THR A 275 18.21 37.87 -4.78
C THR A 275 17.98 38.80 -5.95
N THR A 276 16.84 39.45 -6.01
CA THR A 276 16.66 40.67 -6.80
C THR A 276 17.52 41.74 -6.15
N GLU A 277 18.72 41.94 -6.66
CA GLU A 277 19.48 43.12 -6.41
C GLU A 277 18.67 44.29 -6.97
N LYS A 278 18.20 45.15 -6.06
CA LYS A 278 17.74 46.48 -6.39
C LYS A 278 18.98 47.30 -6.68
N ASP A 279 19.20 47.60 -7.95
CA ASP A 279 20.11 48.65 -8.40
C ASP A 279 19.60 50.03 -7.93
N ASP A 280 20.11 50.50 -6.82
CA ASP A 280 20.04 51.91 -6.41
C ASP A 280 21.03 52.72 -7.24
N LYS A 281 20.57 53.20 -8.39
CA LYS A 281 21.30 54.24 -9.12
C LYS A 281 21.01 55.60 -8.52
N LYS A 282 22.01 56.09 -7.79
CA LYS A 282 22.36 57.43 -7.40
C LYS A 282 22.12 58.41 -8.54
N ALA A 283 21.23 59.36 -8.37
CA ALA A 283 21.20 60.58 -9.20
C ALA A 283 21.23 61.81 -8.31
N SER A 284 22.21 62.61 -8.61
CA SER A 284 22.71 63.78 -7.92
C SER A 284 21.76 64.99 -7.95
N LYS A 285 21.93 65.80 -6.87
CA LYS A 285 21.50 67.19 -6.67
C LYS A 285 21.48 68.09 -7.92
N LYS A 286 20.44 68.92 -8.02
CA LYS A 286 20.61 70.31 -8.38
C LYS A 286 19.53 71.19 -7.74
N ASP A 287 20.01 72.23 -7.04
CA ASP A 287 19.29 73.32 -6.42
C ASP A 287 18.55 74.15 -7.46
N SER A 288 17.41 74.73 -7.11
CA SER A 288 17.16 76.16 -7.23
C SER A 288 15.79 76.56 -6.66
N ASN A 289 15.87 77.50 -5.74
CA ASN A 289 14.88 78.48 -5.27
C ASN A 289 13.81 78.85 -6.26
N ASP A 290 12.55 79.03 -5.86
CA ASP A 290 11.97 80.36 -5.73
C ASP A 290 10.60 80.36 -5.00
N LYS A 291 10.32 81.50 -4.45
CA LYS A 291 9.39 81.99 -3.50
C LYS A 291 7.94 82.12 -4.00
N THR A 292 7.07 82.25 -2.96
CA THR A 292 5.85 83.10 -2.90
C THR A 292 4.61 82.49 -3.54
N ASP A 293 3.38 82.63 -3.07
CA ASP A 293 2.74 83.43 -2.03
C ASP A 293 1.26 83.03 -1.95
N THR A 294 0.69 83.08 -0.72
CA THR A 294 -0.70 83.43 -0.41
C THR A 294 -1.90 82.98 -1.29
N THR A 295 -2.93 82.41 -0.76
CA THR A 295 -4.13 82.96 -0.16
C THR A 295 -5.33 82.01 -0.24
N LYS A 296 -5.92 81.77 0.93
CA LYS A 296 -7.37 81.73 1.29
C LYS A 296 -8.45 81.39 0.26
N LYS A 297 -9.33 80.51 0.69
CA LYS A 297 -10.74 80.67 1.07
C LYS A 297 -11.54 79.46 0.63
N LYS A 298 -12.13 78.69 1.59
CA LYS A 298 -13.46 78.79 2.16
C LYS A 298 -14.63 78.45 1.21
N THR A 299 -15.35 77.49 1.56
CA THR A 299 -16.80 77.26 1.83
C THR A 299 -17.44 76.28 0.84
N GLU A 300 -18.00 75.25 1.48
CA GLU A 300 -19.45 74.89 1.52
C GLU A 300 -20.13 74.50 0.18
N GLY A 301 -20.75 73.34 0.28
CA GLY A 301 -21.73 72.78 -0.58
C GLY A 301 -21.84 71.28 -0.33
#